data_8701a38fd37c9156ea6c53275817af3d
#
_entry.id   8701a38fd37c9156ea6c53275817af3d
#
_cell.length_a   1.000
_cell.length_b   1.000
_cell.length_c   1.000
_cell.angle_alpha   90.00
_cell.angle_beta   90.00
_cell.angle_gamma   90.00
#
_symmetry.space_group_name_H-M   'P 1'
#
loop_
_entity.id
_entity.type
_entity.pdbx_description
1 polymer ?
#
loop_
_entity_poly.entity_id
_entity_poly.type
_entity_poly.pdbx_seq_one_letter_code
_entity_poly.pdbx_strand_id
1 'polypeptide(L)'
;MANGRNGSRKKFQPDRDGVQFVILPFVVLDSKNFIKLSHPAKALLLEFARQYGDGYNGRLLCSMRHLKPRGFKSSDVVTRAKKELLNAGFIHETVMGHRPNKAGWYAITWYPLDRLHGYDAGAEKSFVRSAYSKNEALKITPFIPPKGIESMTIAPSNGIDKPPHIPPSGAIKGVNGTFSIPSNGNHLDNHLN
;
A
#
# COMPACT_ATOMS: atom_id res chain seq x y z
N MET A 1 -15.66 39.66 -21.31
CA MET A 1 -14.30 39.39 -20.81
C MET A 1 -14.41 38.40 -19.70
N ALA A 2 -14.08 37.14 -19.96
CA ALA A 2 -14.17 36.04 -19.00
C ALA A 2 -12.84 35.92 -18.27
N ASN A 3 -12.80 36.23 -16.97
CA ASN A 3 -11.63 36.00 -16.11
C ASN A 3 -11.48 34.50 -15.85
N GLY A 4 -10.62 33.86 -16.62
CA GLY A 4 -10.15 32.50 -16.37
C GLY A 4 -9.39 32.46 -15.03
N ARG A 5 -10.07 32.07 -13.95
CA ARG A 5 -9.40 31.68 -12.72
C ARG A 5 -8.66 30.36 -12.99
N ASN A 6 -7.39 30.45 -13.35
CA ASN A 6 -6.46 29.35 -13.26
C ASN A 6 -6.43 28.91 -11.79
N GLY A 7 -7.18 27.85 -11.47
CA GLY A 7 -7.08 27.15 -10.21
C GLY A 7 -5.63 26.69 -10.05
N SER A 8 -4.88 27.42 -9.26
CA SER A 8 -3.53 27.04 -8.88
C SER A 8 -3.58 25.63 -8.32
N ARG A 9 -3.10 24.65 -9.10
CA ARG A 9 -2.82 23.30 -8.59
C ARG A 9 -1.89 23.49 -7.41
N LYS A 10 -2.39 23.22 -6.20
CA LYS A 10 -1.57 23.25 -4.99
C LYS A 10 -0.31 22.45 -5.27
N LYS A 11 0.84 23.13 -5.31
CA LYS A 11 2.14 22.50 -5.44
C LYS A 11 2.22 21.43 -4.34
N PHE A 12 2.52 20.22 -4.75
CA PHE A 12 2.79 19.10 -3.88
C PHE A 12 3.80 19.54 -2.79
N GLN A 13 3.42 19.41 -1.52
CA GLN A 13 4.32 19.76 -0.42
C GLN A 13 5.39 18.67 -0.27
N PRO A 14 6.68 19.04 -0.24
CA PRO A 14 7.79 18.08 -0.23
C PRO A 14 8.00 17.31 1.08
N ASP A 15 7.16 17.55 2.09
CA ASP A 15 7.33 16.97 3.43
C ASP A 15 6.94 15.48 3.56
N ARG A 16 6.64 14.81 2.46
CA ARG A 16 6.25 13.39 2.44
C ARG A 16 7.15 12.62 1.50
N ASP A 17 8.34 12.27 1.92
CA ASP A 17 9.31 11.42 1.19
C ASP A 17 9.32 11.54 -0.35
N GLY A 18 8.88 12.69 -0.86
CA GLY A 18 8.96 13.16 -2.24
C GLY A 18 8.15 12.41 -3.29
N VAL A 19 7.26 11.44 -2.95
CA VAL A 19 6.80 10.47 -3.95
C VAL A 19 5.30 10.20 -3.91
N GLN A 20 4.85 9.40 -4.84
CA GLN A 20 3.47 9.00 -5.02
C GLN A 20 2.91 8.30 -3.77
N PHE A 21 1.69 8.63 -3.39
CA PHE A 21 1.00 8.02 -2.27
C PHE A 21 -0.37 7.49 -2.72
N VAL A 22 -0.86 6.50 -1.99
CA VAL A 22 -2.19 5.94 -2.19
C VAL A 22 -3.18 6.66 -1.28
N ILE A 23 -4.26 7.20 -1.86
CA ILE A 23 -5.34 7.79 -1.08
C ILE A 23 -6.42 6.72 -0.85
N LEU A 24 -6.63 6.38 0.42
CA LEU A 24 -7.73 5.55 0.85
C LEU A 24 -8.62 6.39 1.78
N PRO A 25 -9.86 6.74 1.38
CA PRO A 25 -10.76 7.51 2.22
C PRO A 25 -11.14 6.74 3.50
N PHE A 26 -11.23 7.43 4.64
CA PHE A 26 -11.69 6.81 5.89
C PHE A 26 -13.06 6.15 5.74
N VAL A 27 -13.97 6.73 4.95
CA VAL A 27 -15.29 6.15 4.68
C VAL A 27 -15.21 4.75 4.03
N VAL A 28 -14.13 4.45 3.30
CA VAL A 28 -13.86 3.12 2.76
C VAL A 28 -13.37 2.19 3.85
N LEU A 29 -12.40 2.65 4.65
CA LEU A 29 -11.75 1.86 5.71
C LEU A 29 -12.71 1.52 6.85
N ASP A 30 -13.61 2.45 7.21
CA ASP A 30 -14.56 2.30 8.30
C ASP A 30 -15.84 1.57 7.88
N SER A 31 -15.99 1.23 6.59
CA SER A 31 -17.15 0.50 6.11
C SER A 31 -17.17 -0.93 6.69
N LYS A 32 -18.38 -1.41 7.06
CA LYS A 32 -18.54 -2.79 7.55
C LYS A 32 -18.07 -3.82 6.53
N ASN A 33 -18.23 -3.52 5.25
CA ASN A 33 -17.77 -4.41 4.19
C ASN A 33 -16.24 -4.49 4.17
N PHE A 34 -15.51 -3.38 4.39
CA PHE A 34 -14.06 -3.42 4.50
C PHE A 34 -13.57 -4.19 5.74
N ILE A 35 -14.22 -4.00 6.87
CA ILE A 35 -13.88 -4.71 8.12
C ILE A 35 -13.98 -6.23 7.93
N LYS A 36 -15.01 -6.70 7.20
CA LYS A 36 -15.25 -8.12 6.91
C LYS A 36 -14.31 -8.73 5.88
N LEU A 37 -13.61 -7.91 5.08
CA LEU A 37 -12.68 -8.42 4.07
C LEU A 37 -11.57 -9.25 4.69
N SER A 38 -11.22 -10.34 4.01
CA SER A 38 -10.02 -11.11 4.31
C SER A 38 -8.74 -10.30 4.11
N HIS A 39 -7.65 -10.65 4.81
CA HIS A 39 -6.37 -9.97 4.64
C HIS A 39 -5.85 -9.98 3.19
N PRO A 40 -5.94 -11.10 2.43
CA PRO A 40 -5.56 -11.07 1.02
C PRO A 40 -6.41 -10.12 0.17
N ALA A 41 -7.72 -9.97 0.48
CA ALA A 41 -8.59 -9.04 -0.23
C ALA A 41 -8.21 -7.58 0.09
N LYS A 42 -7.93 -7.26 1.36
CA LYS A 42 -7.42 -5.93 1.77
C LYS A 42 -6.10 -5.60 1.08
N ALA A 43 -5.17 -6.54 1.04
CA ALA A 43 -3.90 -6.37 0.33
C ALA A 43 -4.10 -6.15 -1.18
N LEU A 44 -5.00 -6.91 -1.80
CA LEU A 44 -5.32 -6.76 -3.22
C LEU A 44 -6.00 -5.42 -3.51
N LEU A 45 -6.86 -4.93 -2.61
CA LEU A 45 -7.48 -3.61 -2.72
C LEU A 45 -6.45 -2.48 -2.73
N LEU A 46 -5.40 -2.58 -1.90
CA LEU A 46 -4.29 -1.63 -1.90
C LEU A 46 -3.55 -1.63 -3.24
N GLU A 47 -3.37 -2.80 -3.87
CA GLU A 47 -2.73 -2.88 -5.20
C GLU A 47 -3.61 -2.25 -6.29
N PHE A 48 -4.94 -2.36 -6.21
CA PHE A 48 -5.84 -1.61 -7.10
C PHE A 48 -5.76 -0.11 -6.86
N ALA A 49 -5.79 0.33 -5.60
CA ALA A 49 -5.67 1.73 -5.24
C ALA A 49 -4.32 2.33 -5.67
N ARG A 50 -3.24 1.53 -5.62
CA ARG A 50 -1.91 1.92 -6.10
C ARG A 50 -1.85 2.10 -7.63
N GLN A 51 -2.60 1.30 -8.38
CA GLN A 51 -2.67 1.43 -9.84
C GLN A 51 -3.54 2.62 -10.27
N TYR A 52 -4.40 3.11 -9.38
CA TYR A 52 -5.28 4.22 -9.69
C TYR A 52 -4.47 5.47 -10.05
N GLY A 53 -4.78 6.05 -11.19
CA GLY A 53 -4.26 7.32 -11.66
C GLY A 53 -5.38 8.10 -12.34
N ASP A 54 -5.17 9.39 -12.53
CA ASP A 54 -6.13 10.26 -13.19
C ASP A 54 -6.35 9.78 -14.63
N GLY A 55 -7.60 9.49 -15.00
CA GLY A 55 -7.99 9.01 -16.31
C GLY A 55 -7.82 7.51 -16.58
N TYR A 56 -7.57 6.69 -15.55
CA TYR A 56 -7.37 5.23 -15.71
C TYR A 56 -8.31 4.36 -14.88
N ASN A 57 -9.28 4.94 -14.17
CA ASN A 57 -10.23 4.14 -13.41
C ASN A 57 -11.17 3.37 -14.35
N GLY A 58 -10.95 2.11 -14.48
CA GLY A 58 -11.63 1.22 -15.41
C GLY A 58 -10.68 0.33 -16.23
N ARG A 59 -9.37 0.59 -16.15
CA ARG A 59 -8.32 -0.24 -16.76
C ARG A 59 -7.33 -0.83 -15.76
N LEU A 60 -7.73 -0.93 -14.50
CA LEU A 60 -6.88 -1.52 -13.47
C LEU A 60 -6.76 -3.03 -13.70
N LEU A 61 -5.57 -3.56 -13.47
CA LEU A 61 -5.25 -4.95 -13.79
C LEU A 61 -5.13 -5.81 -12.53
N CYS A 62 -5.62 -7.06 -12.64
CA CYS A 62 -5.50 -8.09 -11.61
C CYS A 62 -4.81 -9.35 -12.17
N SER A 63 -3.66 -9.17 -12.82
CA SER A 63 -2.92 -10.30 -13.37
C SER A 63 -1.76 -10.73 -12.48
N MET A 64 -1.46 -12.03 -12.45
CA MET A 64 -0.33 -12.55 -11.69
C MET A 64 1.02 -11.96 -12.13
N ARG A 65 1.12 -11.53 -13.38
CA ARG A 65 2.32 -10.84 -13.89
C ARG A 65 2.62 -9.56 -13.10
N HIS A 66 1.58 -8.80 -12.73
CA HIS A 66 1.71 -7.59 -11.92
C HIS A 66 1.80 -7.88 -10.43
N LEU A 67 1.09 -8.91 -9.95
CA LEU A 67 0.94 -9.18 -8.53
C LEU A 67 2.05 -10.05 -7.93
N LYS A 68 2.69 -10.91 -8.74
CA LYS A 68 3.79 -11.78 -8.28
C LYS A 68 4.98 -10.98 -7.71
N PRO A 69 5.48 -9.92 -8.37
CA PRO A 69 6.53 -9.05 -7.80
C PRO A 69 6.10 -8.31 -6.53
N ARG A 70 4.78 -8.20 -6.29
CA ARG A 70 4.17 -7.56 -5.13
C ARG A 70 3.90 -8.51 -3.96
N GLY A 71 4.42 -9.74 -4.04
CA GLY A 71 4.33 -10.72 -2.97
C GLY A 71 3.14 -11.69 -3.05
N PHE A 72 2.29 -11.61 -4.08
CA PHE A 72 1.22 -12.58 -4.28
C PHE A 72 1.77 -13.86 -4.92
N LYS A 73 1.81 -14.95 -4.15
CA LYS A 73 2.42 -16.21 -4.59
C LYS A 73 1.43 -17.14 -5.30
N SER A 74 0.13 -17.07 -4.98
CA SER A 74 -0.90 -17.99 -5.46
C SER A 74 -1.97 -17.29 -6.27
N SER A 75 -2.23 -17.78 -7.48
CA SER A 75 -3.32 -17.32 -8.35
C SER A 75 -4.70 -17.61 -7.77
N ASP A 76 -4.83 -18.69 -7.00
CA ASP A 76 -6.08 -19.07 -6.36
C ASP A 76 -6.46 -18.07 -5.24
N VAL A 77 -5.47 -17.68 -4.43
CA VAL A 77 -5.67 -16.64 -3.41
C VAL A 77 -6.10 -15.32 -4.05
N VAL A 78 -5.45 -14.90 -5.14
CA VAL A 78 -5.81 -13.69 -5.88
C VAL A 78 -7.22 -13.80 -6.47
N THR A 79 -7.58 -14.95 -7.01
CA THR A 79 -8.91 -15.17 -7.59
C THR A 79 -10.00 -15.09 -6.53
N ARG A 80 -9.81 -15.69 -5.35
CA ARG A 80 -10.73 -15.60 -4.22
C ARG A 80 -10.85 -14.18 -3.69
N ALA A 81 -9.72 -13.51 -3.46
CA ALA A 81 -9.67 -12.12 -3.02
C ALA A 81 -10.38 -11.18 -4.01
N LYS A 82 -10.17 -11.36 -5.31
CA LYS A 82 -10.85 -10.59 -6.36
C LYS A 82 -12.38 -10.80 -6.31
N LYS A 83 -12.85 -12.05 -6.21
CA LYS A 83 -14.29 -12.34 -6.08
C LYS A 83 -14.90 -11.69 -4.84
N GLU A 84 -14.17 -11.71 -3.74
CA GLU A 84 -14.58 -11.07 -2.49
C GLU A 84 -14.73 -9.55 -2.66
N LEU A 85 -13.76 -8.89 -3.31
CA LEU A 85 -13.82 -7.46 -3.59
C LEU A 85 -14.97 -7.07 -4.54
N LEU A 86 -15.24 -7.89 -5.56
CA LEU A 86 -16.37 -7.70 -6.47
C LEU A 86 -17.70 -7.82 -5.71
N ASN A 87 -17.88 -8.88 -4.91
CA ASN A 87 -19.09 -9.12 -4.13
C ASN A 87 -19.31 -8.03 -3.06
N ALA A 88 -18.23 -7.54 -2.45
CA ALA A 88 -18.30 -6.47 -1.48
C ALA A 88 -18.47 -5.07 -2.11
N GLY A 89 -18.41 -4.96 -3.44
CA GLY A 89 -18.64 -3.71 -4.17
C GLY A 89 -17.48 -2.72 -4.13
N PHE A 90 -16.26 -3.13 -3.77
CA PHE A 90 -15.09 -2.24 -3.79
C PHE A 90 -14.49 -2.05 -5.18
N ILE A 91 -14.62 -3.07 -6.01
CA ILE A 91 -14.20 -3.02 -7.41
C ILE A 91 -15.34 -3.39 -8.33
N HIS A 92 -15.27 -2.92 -9.57
CA HIS A 92 -16.21 -3.21 -10.64
C HIS A 92 -15.44 -3.75 -11.85
N GLU A 93 -15.94 -4.81 -12.48
CA GLU A 93 -15.33 -5.37 -13.68
C GLU A 93 -15.85 -4.64 -14.92
N THR A 94 -14.97 -3.97 -15.63
CA THR A 94 -15.29 -3.20 -16.84
C THR A 94 -15.06 -4.00 -18.11
N VAL A 95 -14.14 -4.97 -18.05
CA VAL A 95 -13.86 -5.92 -19.12
C VAL A 95 -13.66 -7.30 -18.50
N MET A 96 -14.44 -8.27 -18.97
CA MET A 96 -14.28 -9.65 -18.55
C MET A 96 -13.00 -10.24 -19.19
N GLY A 97 -12.11 -10.70 -18.32
CA GLY A 97 -10.92 -11.41 -18.77
C GLY A 97 -11.25 -12.85 -19.19
N HIS A 98 -10.59 -13.33 -20.25
CA HIS A 98 -10.67 -14.73 -20.63
C HIS A 98 -9.32 -15.27 -21.08
N ARG A 99 -9.11 -16.55 -20.85
CA ARG A 99 -7.92 -17.26 -21.33
C ARG A 99 -8.04 -17.52 -22.84
N PRO A 100 -6.92 -17.55 -23.60
CA PRO A 100 -5.56 -17.36 -23.08
C PRO A 100 -5.11 -15.91 -22.96
N ASN A 101 -5.69 -14.94 -23.70
CA ASN A 101 -4.99 -13.71 -24.02
C ASN A 101 -5.71 -12.40 -23.61
N LYS A 102 -6.87 -12.46 -22.91
CA LYS A 102 -7.56 -11.23 -22.51
C LYS A 102 -7.49 -11.03 -21.00
N ALA A 103 -6.78 -9.99 -20.57
CA ALA A 103 -6.79 -9.58 -19.16
C ALA A 103 -8.10 -8.88 -18.82
N GLY A 104 -8.68 -9.18 -17.66
CA GLY A 104 -9.82 -8.44 -17.13
C GLY A 104 -9.39 -7.05 -16.68
N TRP A 105 -10.29 -6.08 -16.89
CA TRP A 105 -10.10 -4.71 -16.42
C TRP A 105 -11.08 -4.39 -15.30
N TYR A 106 -10.63 -3.57 -14.36
CA TYR A 106 -11.36 -3.24 -13.15
C TYR A 106 -11.35 -1.75 -12.89
N ALA A 107 -12.37 -1.27 -12.16
CA ALA A 107 -12.45 0.06 -11.61
C ALA A 107 -12.62 -0.03 -10.09
N ILE A 108 -12.07 0.91 -9.34
CA ILE A 108 -12.39 1.12 -7.93
C ILE A 108 -13.65 1.97 -7.82
N THR A 109 -14.53 1.64 -6.86
CA THR A 109 -15.88 2.20 -6.85
C THR A 109 -16.00 3.52 -6.07
N TRP A 110 -15.04 3.90 -5.24
CA TRP A 110 -15.10 5.19 -4.53
C TRP A 110 -14.66 6.40 -5.37
N TYR A 111 -14.11 6.15 -6.56
CA TYR A 111 -13.89 7.17 -7.59
C TYR A 111 -14.89 7.03 -8.73
N PRO A 112 -15.13 8.08 -9.53
CA PRO A 112 -15.91 7.96 -10.75
C PRO A 112 -15.24 7.00 -11.74
N LEU A 113 -16.05 6.36 -12.58
CA LEU A 113 -15.55 5.59 -13.71
C LEU A 113 -15.06 6.55 -14.81
N ASP A 114 -13.88 6.35 -15.32
CA ASP A 114 -13.37 7.13 -16.44
C ASP A 114 -13.97 6.63 -17.76
N ARG A 115 -14.24 7.56 -18.69
CA ARG A 115 -14.77 7.23 -20.01
C ARG A 115 -13.65 6.74 -20.91
N LEU A 116 -13.47 5.45 -20.99
CA LEU A 116 -12.41 4.81 -21.75
C LEU A 116 -13.01 3.88 -22.82
N HIS A 117 -12.38 3.82 -23.98
CA HIS A 117 -12.79 2.86 -25.02
C HIS A 117 -12.43 1.42 -24.63
N GLY A 118 -13.25 0.48 -25.06
CA GLY A 118 -12.97 -0.94 -24.95
C GLY A 118 -13.60 -1.63 -23.74
N TYR A 119 -14.51 -0.99 -23.05
CA TYR A 119 -15.33 -1.66 -22.04
C TYR A 119 -16.29 -2.67 -22.67
N ASP A 120 -16.63 -3.71 -21.95
CA ASP A 120 -17.66 -4.64 -22.37
C ASP A 120 -19.03 -3.94 -22.38
N ALA A 121 -19.93 -4.41 -23.24
CA ALA A 121 -21.25 -3.82 -23.41
C ALA A 121 -22.02 -3.82 -22.05
N GLY A 122 -22.49 -2.65 -21.66
CA GLY A 122 -23.23 -2.48 -20.40
C GLY A 122 -22.38 -2.26 -19.13
N ALA A 123 -21.04 -2.39 -19.20
CA ALA A 123 -20.16 -2.21 -18.04
C ALA A 123 -20.29 -0.80 -17.41
N GLU A 124 -20.39 0.24 -18.25
CA GLU A 124 -20.59 1.61 -17.76
C GLU A 124 -21.97 1.78 -17.09
N LYS A 125 -23.01 1.16 -17.62
CA LYS A 125 -24.38 1.26 -17.07
C LYS A 125 -24.50 0.52 -15.74
N SER A 126 -23.77 -0.58 -15.58
CA SER A 126 -23.77 -1.39 -14.36
C SER A 126 -22.84 -0.85 -13.28
N PHE A 127 -21.98 0.11 -13.61
CA PHE A 127 -21.10 0.74 -12.62
C PHE A 127 -21.89 1.54 -11.60
N VAL A 128 -21.67 1.26 -10.34
CA VAL A 128 -22.29 1.98 -9.24
C VAL A 128 -21.19 2.55 -8.35
N ARG A 129 -21.13 3.88 -8.30
CA ARG A 129 -20.22 4.57 -7.41
C ARG A 129 -20.53 4.23 -5.96
N SER A 130 -19.50 4.00 -5.15
CA SER A 130 -19.60 3.64 -3.73
C SER A 130 -20.47 2.39 -3.48
N ALA A 131 -20.42 1.39 -4.38
CA ALA A 131 -21.22 0.17 -4.26
C ALA A 131 -20.99 -0.57 -2.93
N TYR A 132 -19.80 -0.45 -2.34
CA TYR A 132 -19.45 -1.04 -1.04
C TYR A 132 -20.28 -0.49 0.13
N SER A 133 -20.90 0.67 -0.02
CA SER A 133 -21.70 1.31 1.04
C SER A 133 -23.20 1.10 0.89
N LYS A 134 -23.69 0.42 -0.16
CA LYS A 134 -25.11 0.30 -0.49
C LYS A 134 -25.97 -0.31 0.61
N ASN A 135 -25.41 -1.12 1.48
CA ASN A 135 -26.12 -1.79 2.56
C ASN A 135 -25.90 -1.14 3.93
N GLU A 136 -25.33 0.05 3.97
CA GLU A 136 -24.98 0.71 5.22
C GLU A 136 -25.30 2.20 5.20
N ALA A 137 -26.10 2.64 6.17
CA ALA A 137 -26.14 4.05 6.52
C ALA A 137 -24.70 4.44 6.93
N LEU A 138 -24.12 5.42 6.22
CA LEU A 138 -22.80 5.97 6.54
C LEU A 138 -22.84 6.63 7.93
N LYS A 139 -22.56 5.86 8.98
CA LYS A 139 -22.21 6.44 10.28
C LYS A 139 -20.75 6.84 10.19
N ILE A 140 -20.50 8.08 9.83
CA ILE A 140 -19.17 8.70 9.98
C ILE A 140 -18.96 8.83 11.49
N THR A 141 -18.33 7.84 12.09
CA THR A 141 -17.79 7.99 13.44
C THR A 141 -16.53 8.83 13.30
N PRO A 142 -16.48 10.03 13.91
CA PRO A 142 -15.24 10.79 13.92
C PRO A 142 -14.16 9.92 14.58
N PHE A 143 -12.98 9.87 13.96
CA PHE A 143 -11.82 9.22 14.59
C PHE A 143 -11.55 9.94 15.90
N ILE A 144 -11.90 9.30 17.01
CA ILE A 144 -11.48 9.72 18.36
C ILE A 144 -10.17 8.99 18.57
N PRO A 145 -9.01 9.69 18.59
CA PRO A 145 -7.77 9.05 18.95
C PRO A 145 -7.95 8.42 20.35
N PRO A 146 -7.40 7.22 20.61
CA PRO A 146 -7.49 6.61 21.93
C PRO A 146 -7.04 7.62 22.98
N LYS A 147 -7.91 7.92 23.94
CA LYS A 147 -7.56 8.71 25.12
C LYS A 147 -6.44 8.00 25.84
N GLY A 148 -5.33 8.65 25.97
CA GLY A 148 -4.26 8.18 26.83
C GLY A 148 -3.05 7.76 25.97
N ILE A 149 -2.24 8.72 25.77
CA ILE A 149 -1.10 8.86 26.70
C ILE A 149 -1.35 10.18 27.41
N GLU A 150 -1.93 10.12 28.59
CA GLU A 150 -1.75 11.20 29.54
C GLU A 150 -0.25 11.47 29.54
N SER A 151 0.12 12.68 29.14
CA SER A 151 1.48 13.17 29.27
C SER A 151 1.88 12.80 30.72
N MET A 152 2.69 11.77 30.88
CA MET A 152 3.46 11.63 32.11
C MET A 152 4.24 12.93 32.21
N THR A 153 3.68 13.87 32.93
CA THR A 153 4.41 14.98 33.49
C THR A 153 5.50 14.32 34.30
N ILE A 154 6.69 14.25 33.71
CA ILE A 154 7.90 13.91 34.48
C ILE A 154 8.00 15.03 35.50
N ALA A 155 7.54 14.74 36.72
CA ALA A 155 7.83 15.61 37.84
C ALA A 155 9.35 15.79 37.87
N PRO A 156 9.86 17.02 38.02
CA PRO A 156 11.29 17.20 38.14
C PRO A 156 11.73 16.48 39.39
N SER A 157 12.49 15.41 39.27
CA SER A 157 13.12 14.73 40.37
C SER A 157 14.19 15.67 40.90
N ASN A 158 13.88 16.36 41.99
CA ASN A 158 14.90 17.00 42.86
C ASN A 158 15.69 15.87 43.53
N GLY A 159 16.67 15.37 42.85
CA GLY A 159 17.62 14.41 43.36
C GLY A 159 18.93 14.59 42.60
N ILE A 160 19.85 15.30 43.20
CA ILE A 160 21.25 15.41 42.75
C ILE A 160 21.89 14.06 43.07
N ASP A 161 21.71 13.08 42.19
CA ASP A 161 22.51 11.87 42.23
C ASP A 161 23.84 12.15 41.54
N LYS A 162 24.91 12.13 42.33
CA LYS A 162 26.28 12.20 41.88
C LYS A 162 26.52 11.18 40.79
N PRO A 163 27.25 11.54 39.72
CA PRO A 163 27.62 10.59 38.67
C PRO A 163 28.43 9.43 39.28
N PRO A 164 28.25 8.20 38.86
CA PRO A 164 29.03 7.08 39.38
C PRO A 164 30.51 7.29 39.10
N HIS A 165 31.33 7.10 40.12
CA HIS A 165 32.78 7.20 40.07
C HIS A 165 33.32 6.15 39.09
N ILE A 166 33.86 6.58 37.95
CA ILE A 166 34.57 5.72 37.01
C ILE A 166 35.96 5.49 37.57
N PRO A 167 36.37 4.26 37.92
CA PRO A 167 37.72 3.99 38.33
C PRO A 167 38.67 4.18 37.15
N PRO A 168 39.95 4.66 37.37
CA PRO A 168 40.89 4.87 36.29
C PRO A 168 41.23 3.54 35.62
N SER A 169 41.21 3.57 34.28
CA SER A 169 41.51 2.48 33.35
C SER A 169 42.83 1.79 33.70
N GLY A 170 42.78 0.56 34.18
CA GLY A 170 43.93 -0.30 34.27
C GLY A 170 44.38 -0.76 32.88
N ALA A 171 45.67 -0.61 32.62
CA ALA A 171 46.30 -1.01 31.37
C ALA A 171 46.06 -2.48 31.04
N ILE A 172 45.42 -2.74 29.90
CA ILE A 172 45.29 -4.08 29.33
C ILE A 172 46.62 -4.43 28.66
N LYS A 173 47.32 -5.40 29.25
CA LYS A 173 48.49 -6.03 28.66
C LYS A 173 48.10 -6.74 27.35
N GLY A 174 48.87 -6.50 26.30
CA GLY A 174 48.66 -7.01 24.98
C GLY A 174 48.65 -8.55 24.95
N VAL A 175 47.68 -9.09 24.19
CA VAL A 175 47.70 -10.44 23.69
C VAL A 175 47.90 -10.35 22.18
N ASN A 176 49.10 -10.64 21.75
CA ASN A 176 49.48 -10.84 20.33
C ASN A 176 48.75 -12.12 19.84
N GLY A 177 47.66 -11.99 19.14
CA GLY A 177 47.01 -13.02 18.39
C GLY A 177 47.11 -12.69 16.89
N THR A 178 48.00 -13.29 16.18
CA THR A 178 48.10 -13.24 14.73
C THR A 178 46.90 -13.96 14.12
N PHE A 179 46.02 -13.19 13.50
CA PHE A 179 44.91 -13.74 12.74
C PHE A 179 45.39 -13.94 11.29
N SER A 180 45.58 -15.21 10.89
CA SER A 180 45.91 -15.58 9.51
C SER A 180 44.62 -15.60 8.68
N ILE A 181 44.57 -14.79 7.62
CA ILE A 181 43.49 -14.79 6.62
C ILE A 181 43.85 -15.89 5.58
N PRO A 182 42.97 -16.87 5.30
CA PRO A 182 43.20 -17.78 4.19
C PRO A 182 42.96 -17.08 2.86
N SER A 183 43.97 -17.04 2.00
CA SER A 183 43.91 -16.61 0.62
C SER A 183 43.13 -17.65 -0.22
N ASN A 184 41.95 -17.27 -0.72
CA ASN A 184 41.28 -18.04 -1.77
C ASN A 184 42.01 -17.83 -3.09
N GLY A 185 42.72 -18.89 -3.53
CA GLY A 185 43.35 -18.92 -4.84
C GLY A 185 42.30 -19.05 -5.95
N ASN A 186 42.34 -18.11 -6.85
CA ASN A 186 41.68 -18.21 -8.16
C ASN A 186 42.40 -19.24 -9.00
N HIS A 187 41.71 -20.32 -9.34
CA HIS A 187 42.16 -21.22 -10.41
C HIS A 187 41.32 -20.91 -11.67
N LEU A 188 41.96 -20.22 -12.59
CA LEU A 188 41.53 -20.07 -13.96
C LEU A 188 42.07 -21.24 -14.75
N ASP A 189 41.23 -22.20 -15.09
CA ASP A 189 41.56 -23.20 -16.12
C ASP A 189 40.87 -22.84 -17.43
N ASN A 190 41.70 -22.33 -18.36
CA ASN A 190 41.42 -22.30 -19.77
C ASN A 190 41.50 -23.73 -20.35
N HIS A 191 40.43 -24.23 -20.94
CA HIS A 191 40.51 -25.24 -21.97
C HIS A 191 39.73 -24.84 -23.21
N LEU A 192 40.52 -24.42 -24.21
CA LEU A 192 40.20 -24.49 -25.62
C LEU A 192 40.16 -25.97 -26.05
N ASN A 193 39.05 -26.38 -26.65
CA ASN A 193 38.91 -27.18 -27.89
C ASN A 193 37.44 -27.24 -28.27
#